data_3b376068d47bb7082d0e7c422806d383
#
_entry.id   3b376068d47bb7082d0e7c422806d383
#
_cell.length_a   1.000
_cell.length_b   1.000
_cell.length_c   1.000
_cell.angle_alpha   90.00
_cell.angle_beta   90.00
_cell.angle_gamma   90.00
#
_symmetry.space_group_name_H-M   'P 1'
#
loop_
_entity.id
_entity.type
_entity.pdbx_description
1 polymer ?
#
loop_
_entity_poly.entity_id
_entity_poly.type
_entity_poly.pdbx_seq_one_letter_code
_entity_poly.pdbx_strand_id
1 'polypeptide(L)'
;TRERAGFEVRDVHPTHYGRLCPIETPEGPNIGLINSFACYSRTNGFGFIESPYRKVIKGKVSNEIIFLSAIDEGEHVIAQANAVLDRSGKFVDDLVPVRHKGDSALMSPERIDLMDVAPQQVVSVAASLIPFLEHDDANRALMGSNMMRQAVPVLKPEKPLVGTGFETIVAGDSGVCVVAKNNGIVENVDAARIVVRVTDAKNSNNAVDIYNLTKYTRSNQNTCINQRPLVSVGDKIKFGDILADGPSVDNGELALGQNIRIAFMPWN
;
A
#
# COMPACT_ATOMS: atom_id res chain seq x y z
N THR A 1 -21.22 1.28 -24.07
CA THR A 1 -21.83 2.30 -23.22
C THR A 1 -22.27 1.69 -21.88
N ARG A 2 -22.30 2.45 -20.80
CA ARG A 2 -22.64 2.02 -19.43
C ARG A 2 -23.93 1.20 -19.37
N GLU A 3 -24.95 1.60 -20.11
CA GLU A 3 -26.27 0.96 -20.12
C GLU A 3 -26.29 -0.38 -20.88
N ARG A 4 -25.31 -0.59 -21.78
CA ARG A 4 -25.21 -1.82 -22.59
C ARG A 4 -24.23 -2.84 -22.03
N ALA A 5 -23.44 -2.49 -21.04
CA ALA A 5 -22.51 -3.41 -20.39
C ALA A 5 -23.30 -4.35 -19.46
N GLY A 6 -23.25 -5.64 -19.77
CA GLY A 6 -23.86 -6.70 -18.96
C GLY A 6 -23.06 -7.01 -17.69
N PHE A 7 -23.53 -7.97 -16.91
CA PHE A 7 -22.84 -8.42 -15.70
C PHE A 7 -21.49 -9.07 -15.98
N GLU A 8 -21.35 -9.77 -17.08
CA GLU A 8 -20.13 -10.50 -17.46
C GLU A 8 -18.86 -9.63 -17.44
N VAL A 9 -18.95 -8.40 -17.98
CA VAL A 9 -17.83 -7.47 -18.01
C VAL A 9 -17.59 -6.73 -16.68
N ARG A 10 -18.53 -6.83 -15.74
CA ARG A 10 -18.49 -6.18 -14.43
C ARG A 10 -18.08 -7.12 -13.30
N ASP A 11 -18.11 -8.42 -13.55
CA ASP A 11 -17.79 -9.45 -12.57
C ASP A 11 -16.28 -9.58 -12.36
N VAL A 12 -15.92 -10.11 -11.19
CA VAL A 12 -14.54 -10.42 -10.85
C VAL A 12 -14.15 -11.73 -11.55
N HIS A 13 -13.07 -11.69 -12.30
CA HIS A 13 -12.50 -12.86 -12.97
C HIS A 13 -11.30 -13.40 -12.19
N PRO A 14 -11.02 -14.72 -12.16
CA PRO A 14 -9.85 -15.29 -11.48
C PRO A 14 -8.51 -14.67 -11.89
N THR A 15 -8.38 -14.19 -13.11
CA THR A 15 -7.18 -13.49 -13.60
C THR A 15 -6.96 -12.10 -12.98
N HIS A 16 -7.95 -11.56 -12.28
CA HIS A 16 -7.83 -10.31 -11.52
C HIS A 16 -6.98 -10.45 -10.26
N TYR A 17 -6.75 -11.66 -9.78
CA TYR A 17 -5.97 -11.92 -8.57
C TYR A 17 -4.57 -11.29 -8.67
N GLY A 18 -4.25 -10.44 -7.70
CA GLY A 18 -2.97 -9.72 -7.66
C GLY A 18 -2.77 -8.65 -8.73
N ARG A 19 -3.78 -8.36 -9.57
CA ARG A 19 -3.74 -7.39 -10.67
C ARG A 19 -4.75 -6.28 -10.51
N LEU A 20 -6.00 -6.64 -10.31
CA LEU A 20 -7.11 -5.71 -10.10
C LEU A 20 -7.78 -6.00 -8.76
N CYS A 21 -8.06 -4.95 -8.00
CA CYS A 21 -8.76 -5.09 -6.73
C CYS A 21 -10.21 -5.56 -6.95
N PRO A 22 -10.67 -6.59 -6.26
CA PRO A 22 -12.05 -7.07 -6.36
C PRO A 22 -13.04 -6.20 -5.60
N ILE A 23 -12.58 -5.30 -4.73
CA ILE A 23 -13.41 -4.51 -3.82
C ILE A 23 -13.53 -3.07 -4.29
N GLU A 24 -12.44 -2.41 -4.68
CA GLU A 24 -12.43 -0.99 -5.02
C GLU A 24 -12.98 -0.75 -6.42
N THR A 25 -14.25 -0.35 -6.47
CA THR A 25 -14.96 0.06 -7.69
C THR A 25 -15.99 1.12 -7.32
N PRO A 26 -16.39 2.02 -8.24
CA PRO A 26 -17.46 2.98 -7.95
C PRO A 26 -18.78 2.29 -7.63
N GLU A 27 -19.59 2.96 -6.84
CA GLU A 27 -21.01 2.60 -6.65
C GLU A 27 -21.86 3.15 -7.81
N GLY A 28 -22.93 2.45 -8.15
CA GLY A 28 -23.90 2.88 -9.16
C GLY A 28 -23.59 2.39 -10.59
N PRO A 29 -23.91 3.17 -11.64
CA PRO A 29 -23.88 2.71 -13.05
C PRO A 29 -22.52 2.22 -13.55
N ASN A 30 -21.45 2.68 -12.95
CA ASN A 30 -20.07 2.36 -13.33
C ASN A 30 -19.47 1.19 -12.53
N ILE A 31 -20.24 0.52 -11.69
CA ILE A 31 -19.74 -0.60 -10.89
C ILE A 31 -19.11 -1.68 -11.78
N GLY A 32 -17.91 -2.14 -11.41
CA GLY A 32 -17.17 -3.16 -12.17
C GLY A 32 -16.57 -2.70 -13.50
N LEU A 33 -16.87 -1.48 -13.98
CA LEU A 33 -16.29 -0.92 -15.21
C LEU A 33 -15.05 -0.06 -14.95
N ILE A 34 -14.98 0.56 -13.79
CA ILE A 34 -13.82 1.34 -13.35
C ILE A 34 -13.19 0.57 -12.21
N ASN A 35 -11.98 0.07 -12.43
CA ASN A 35 -11.27 -0.76 -11.49
C ASN A 35 -9.97 -0.07 -11.05
N SER A 36 -9.45 -0.50 -9.89
CA SER A 36 -8.17 -0.04 -9.36
C SER A 36 -7.15 -1.17 -9.39
N PHE A 37 -5.90 -0.82 -9.63
CA PHE A 37 -4.80 -1.79 -9.55
C PHE A 37 -4.66 -2.34 -8.14
N ALA A 38 -4.34 -3.63 -8.03
CA ALA A 38 -3.92 -4.24 -6.79
C ALA A 38 -2.53 -3.71 -6.37
N CYS A 39 -2.23 -3.79 -5.06
CA CYS A 39 -0.91 -3.46 -4.55
C CYS A 39 0.15 -4.31 -5.25
N TYR A 40 1.29 -3.68 -5.56
CA TYR A 40 2.44 -4.31 -6.22
C TYR A 40 2.23 -4.76 -7.67
N SER A 41 1.03 -4.62 -8.25
CA SER A 41 0.83 -4.87 -9.67
C SER A 41 1.53 -3.81 -10.53
N ARG A 42 2.02 -4.22 -11.67
CA ARG A 42 2.64 -3.33 -12.65
C ARG A 42 2.25 -3.72 -14.07
N THR A 43 2.46 -2.83 -15.00
CA THR A 43 2.32 -3.14 -16.44
C THR A 43 3.67 -3.48 -17.03
N ASN A 44 3.70 -4.48 -17.91
CA ASN A 44 4.90 -4.82 -18.68
C ASN A 44 5.04 -3.94 -19.93
N GLY A 45 6.12 -4.14 -20.70
CA GLY A 45 6.38 -3.39 -21.93
C GLY A 45 5.32 -3.54 -23.03
N PHE A 46 4.47 -4.55 -22.95
CA PHE A 46 3.37 -4.82 -23.87
C PHE A 46 2.01 -4.31 -23.34
N GLY A 47 1.96 -3.78 -22.13
CA GLY A 47 0.74 -3.28 -21.51
C GLY A 47 -0.06 -4.32 -20.72
N PHE A 48 0.42 -5.55 -20.55
CA PHE A 48 -0.21 -6.54 -19.70
C PHE A 48 0.08 -6.27 -18.22
N ILE A 49 -0.90 -6.55 -17.35
CA ILE A 49 -0.75 -6.39 -15.90
C ILE A 49 -0.07 -7.64 -15.33
N GLU A 50 1.02 -7.43 -14.62
CA GLU A 50 1.80 -8.46 -13.94
C GLU A 50 1.67 -8.36 -12.44
N SER A 51 1.73 -9.51 -11.77
CA SER A 51 1.73 -9.64 -10.31
C SER A 51 3.06 -10.24 -9.83
N PRO A 52 3.59 -9.80 -8.67
CA PRO A 52 4.83 -10.33 -8.13
C PRO A 52 4.60 -11.64 -7.38
N TYR A 53 5.55 -12.56 -7.51
CA TYR A 53 5.59 -13.83 -6.78
C TYR A 53 7.00 -14.13 -6.32
N ARG A 54 7.12 -14.81 -5.17
CA ARG A 54 8.38 -15.34 -4.66
C ARG A 54 8.60 -16.74 -5.20
N LYS A 55 9.78 -17.01 -5.71
CA LYS A 55 10.13 -18.31 -6.27
C LYS A 55 10.35 -19.34 -5.16
N VAL A 56 9.79 -20.53 -5.33
CA VAL A 56 9.97 -21.68 -4.43
C VAL A 56 10.83 -22.73 -5.13
N ILE A 57 11.85 -23.23 -4.43
CA ILE A 57 12.75 -24.26 -4.94
C ILE A 57 12.79 -25.40 -3.93
N LYS A 58 12.28 -26.57 -4.30
CA LYS A 58 12.25 -27.78 -3.44
C LYS A 58 11.67 -27.50 -2.05
N GLY A 59 10.50 -26.85 -2.00
CA GLY A 59 9.81 -26.53 -0.75
C GLY A 59 10.45 -25.42 0.09
N LYS A 60 11.43 -24.69 -0.46
CA LYS A 60 12.05 -23.54 0.17
C LYS A 60 11.76 -22.26 -0.61
N VAL A 61 11.21 -21.26 0.07
CA VAL A 61 10.91 -19.93 -0.49
C VAL A 61 12.20 -19.13 -0.60
N SER A 62 12.46 -18.59 -1.80
CA SER A 62 13.59 -17.71 -2.05
C SER A 62 13.19 -16.23 -1.90
N ASN A 63 14.19 -15.34 -1.87
CA ASN A 63 13.95 -13.90 -1.92
C ASN A 63 13.89 -13.36 -3.37
N GLU A 64 14.01 -14.23 -4.36
CA GLU A 64 13.87 -13.86 -5.76
C GLU A 64 12.39 -13.60 -6.07
N ILE A 65 12.10 -12.38 -6.54
CA ILE A 65 10.76 -11.96 -6.93
C ILE A 65 10.68 -11.96 -8.46
N ILE A 66 9.70 -12.65 -8.98
CA ILE A 66 9.38 -12.68 -10.41
C ILE A 66 8.01 -12.05 -10.64
N PHE A 67 7.85 -11.36 -11.76
CA PHE A 67 6.57 -10.80 -12.17
C PHE A 67 6.01 -11.64 -13.30
N LEU A 68 4.77 -12.06 -13.16
CA LEU A 68 4.09 -12.92 -14.13
C LEU A 68 2.79 -12.30 -14.61
N SER A 69 2.52 -12.48 -15.90
CA SER A 69 1.20 -12.21 -16.47
C SER A 69 0.19 -13.28 -16.05
N ALA A 70 -1.10 -13.02 -16.27
CA ALA A 70 -2.15 -13.99 -15.92
C ALA A 70 -2.04 -15.30 -16.72
N ILE A 71 -1.48 -15.26 -17.93
CA ILE A 71 -1.28 -16.43 -18.79
C ILE A 71 -0.18 -17.30 -18.21
N ASP A 72 0.98 -16.72 -17.91
CA ASP A 72 2.13 -17.43 -17.38
C ASP A 72 1.85 -17.99 -15.97
N GLU A 73 1.11 -17.23 -15.15
CA GLU A 73 0.69 -17.65 -13.82
C GLU A 73 -0.14 -18.93 -13.82
N GLY A 74 -1.00 -19.11 -14.83
CA GLY A 74 -1.90 -20.27 -14.91
C GLY A 74 -1.18 -21.63 -14.98
N GLU A 75 0.09 -21.66 -15.35
CA GLU A 75 0.89 -22.89 -15.43
C GLU A 75 1.52 -23.29 -14.10
N HIS A 76 1.55 -22.37 -13.13
CA HIS A 76 2.24 -22.56 -11.84
C HIS A 76 1.31 -22.91 -10.70
N VAL A 77 1.88 -23.60 -9.70
CA VAL A 77 1.25 -23.88 -8.40
C VAL A 77 1.72 -22.82 -7.42
N ILE A 78 0.80 -22.02 -6.89
CA ILE A 78 1.12 -20.83 -6.10
C ILE A 78 0.58 -20.96 -4.68
N ALA A 79 1.47 -20.93 -3.69
CA ALA A 79 1.11 -20.93 -2.27
C ALA A 79 0.62 -19.53 -1.84
N GLN A 80 -0.31 -19.51 -0.88
CA GLN A 80 -0.78 -18.27 -0.27
C GLN A 80 0.30 -17.62 0.61
N ALA A 81 0.27 -16.29 0.74
CA ALA A 81 1.25 -15.54 1.53
C ALA A 81 1.21 -15.84 3.04
N ASN A 82 0.10 -16.37 3.55
CA ASN A 82 -0.07 -16.72 4.97
C ASN A 82 0.43 -18.13 5.33
N ALA A 83 0.97 -18.88 4.37
CA ALA A 83 1.55 -20.19 4.64
C ALA A 83 2.72 -20.08 5.64
N VAL A 84 2.75 -20.99 6.63
CA VAL A 84 3.74 -20.95 7.71
C VAL A 84 5.09 -21.41 7.20
N LEU A 85 6.11 -20.57 7.39
CA LEU A 85 7.49 -20.87 7.04
C LEU A 85 8.35 -20.98 8.30
N ASP A 86 9.31 -21.90 8.27
CA ASP A 86 10.35 -21.98 9.31
C ASP A 86 11.40 -20.86 9.14
N ARG A 87 12.38 -20.80 10.07
CA ARG A 87 13.48 -19.81 10.00
C ARG A 87 14.39 -19.99 8.79
N SER A 88 14.36 -21.14 8.12
CA SER A 88 15.14 -21.43 6.92
C SER A 88 14.37 -21.09 5.62
N GLY A 89 13.10 -20.71 5.73
CA GLY A 89 12.20 -20.40 4.61
C GLY A 89 11.56 -21.65 4.00
N LYS A 90 11.50 -22.78 4.69
CA LYS A 90 10.76 -23.97 4.26
C LYS A 90 9.35 -23.95 4.82
N PHE A 91 8.40 -24.53 4.08
CA PHE A 91 7.05 -24.76 4.57
C PHE A 91 7.07 -25.74 5.74
N VAL A 92 6.32 -25.43 6.79
CA VAL A 92 6.20 -26.25 8.00
C VAL A 92 5.15 -27.34 7.82
N ASP A 93 4.06 -27.00 7.13
CA ASP A 93 2.92 -27.90 6.95
C ASP A 93 3.18 -28.92 5.82
N ASP A 94 2.75 -30.16 6.02
CA ASP A 94 2.82 -31.23 5.02
C ASP A 94 1.90 -30.98 3.82
N LEU A 95 0.79 -30.27 4.04
CA LEU A 95 -0.16 -29.83 3.02
C LEU A 95 -0.38 -28.34 3.13
N VAL A 96 -0.02 -27.62 2.08
CA VAL A 96 -0.13 -26.17 1.99
C VAL A 96 -1.30 -25.80 1.09
N PRO A 97 -2.13 -24.81 1.47
CA PRO A 97 -3.16 -24.27 0.60
C PRO A 97 -2.53 -23.53 -0.57
N VAL A 98 -2.88 -23.96 -1.77
CA VAL A 98 -2.36 -23.42 -3.04
C VAL A 98 -3.49 -23.03 -3.98
N ARG A 99 -3.14 -22.20 -4.94
CA ARG A 99 -3.97 -21.85 -6.09
C ARG A 99 -3.32 -22.38 -7.37
N HIS A 100 -4.10 -23.08 -8.18
CA HIS A 100 -3.67 -23.60 -9.47
C HIS A 100 -4.82 -23.50 -10.48
N LYS A 101 -4.60 -22.87 -11.62
CA LYS A 101 -5.60 -22.65 -12.67
C LYS A 101 -6.93 -22.05 -12.21
N GLY A 102 -6.90 -21.17 -11.18
CA GLY A 102 -8.07 -20.54 -10.60
C GLY A 102 -8.77 -21.33 -9.50
N ASP A 103 -8.39 -22.59 -9.27
CA ASP A 103 -8.95 -23.43 -8.20
C ASP A 103 -8.03 -23.46 -6.98
N SER A 104 -8.63 -23.63 -5.78
CA SER A 104 -7.93 -23.81 -4.53
C SER A 104 -7.76 -25.30 -4.23
N ALA A 105 -6.56 -25.71 -3.89
CA ALA A 105 -6.22 -27.09 -3.54
C ALA A 105 -5.24 -27.15 -2.37
N LEU A 106 -5.07 -28.34 -1.78
CA LEU A 106 -4.01 -28.62 -0.82
C LEU A 106 -2.95 -29.47 -1.52
N MET A 107 -1.70 -29.02 -1.49
CA MET A 107 -0.59 -29.72 -2.13
C MET A 107 0.63 -29.81 -1.22
N SER A 108 1.48 -30.82 -1.47
CA SER A 108 2.75 -30.96 -0.76
C SER A 108 3.73 -29.86 -1.17
N PRO A 109 4.61 -29.40 -0.26
CA PRO A 109 5.59 -28.33 -0.51
C PRO A 109 6.48 -28.54 -1.74
N GLU A 110 6.73 -29.79 -2.11
CA GLU A 110 7.60 -30.15 -3.25
C GLU A 110 7.00 -29.80 -4.61
N ARG A 111 5.66 -29.65 -4.67
CA ARG A 111 4.92 -29.32 -5.90
C ARG A 111 4.66 -27.82 -6.06
N ILE A 112 5.08 -27.01 -5.11
CA ILE A 112 4.85 -25.58 -5.11
C ILE A 112 5.98 -24.89 -5.88
N ASP A 113 5.61 -24.12 -6.90
CA ASP A 113 6.54 -23.38 -7.73
C ASP A 113 6.77 -21.96 -7.23
N LEU A 114 5.70 -21.32 -6.73
CA LEU A 114 5.67 -19.93 -6.37
C LEU A 114 4.91 -19.72 -5.05
N MET A 115 5.13 -18.55 -4.44
CA MET A 115 4.40 -18.09 -3.27
C MET A 115 4.03 -16.62 -3.43
N ASP A 116 2.84 -16.23 -3.00
CA ASP A 116 2.44 -14.82 -2.93
C ASP A 116 3.42 -14.01 -2.07
N VAL A 117 3.69 -12.77 -2.45
CA VAL A 117 4.64 -11.90 -1.73
C VAL A 117 4.05 -11.45 -0.39
N ALA A 118 2.81 -11.00 -0.41
CA ALA A 118 2.11 -10.51 0.77
C ALA A 118 0.59 -10.65 0.60
N PRO A 119 -0.20 -10.71 1.69
CA PRO A 119 -1.66 -10.75 1.60
C PRO A 119 -2.26 -9.51 0.92
N GLN A 120 -1.64 -8.35 1.07
CA GLN A 120 -2.09 -7.08 0.50
C GLN A 120 -2.04 -7.05 -1.03
N GLN A 121 -1.32 -7.95 -1.68
CA GLN A 121 -1.23 -7.96 -3.14
C GLN A 121 -2.56 -8.25 -3.85
N VAL A 122 -3.55 -8.77 -3.13
CA VAL A 122 -4.88 -9.10 -3.70
C VAL A 122 -5.76 -7.88 -3.87
N VAL A 123 -5.57 -6.86 -3.01
CA VAL A 123 -6.43 -5.69 -2.91
C VAL A 123 -5.69 -4.40 -3.28
N SER A 124 -6.43 -3.33 -3.55
CA SER A 124 -5.87 -2.00 -3.82
C SER A 124 -5.30 -1.35 -2.57
N VAL A 125 -4.60 -0.23 -2.75
CA VAL A 125 -4.06 0.57 -1.65
C VAL A 125 -5.16 1.02 -0.69
N ALA A 126 -6.30 1.51 -1.19
CA ALA A 126 -7.40 1.93 -0.34
C ALA A 126 -7.97 0.77 0.48
N ALA A 127 -8.21 -0.39 -0.14
CA ALA A 127 -8.70 -1.56 0.56
C ALA A 127 -7.69 -2.12 1.56
N SER A 128 -6.38 -2.01 1.28
CA SER A 128 -5.32 -2.48 2.19
C SER A 128 -5.17 -1.64 3.46
N LEU A 129 -5.76 -0.45 3.50
CA LEU A 129 -5.81 0.43 4.68
C LEU A 129 -6.96 0.11 5.63
N ILE A 130 -7.89 -0.79 5.27
CA ILE A 130 -9.01 -1.18 6.12
C ILE A 130 -8.53 -2.24 7.13
N PRO A 131 -8.51 -1.93 8.43
CA PRO A 131 -8.17 -2.92 9.44
C PRO A 131 -9.24 -3.99 9.53
N PHE A 132 -8.84 -5.25 9.74
CA PHE A 132 -9.73 -6.42 9.81
C PHE A 132 -10.61 -6.60 8.56
N LEU A 133 -10.07 -6.30 7.38
CA LEU A 133 -10.80 -6.40 6.12
C LEU A 133 -11.39 -7.79 5.88
N GLU A 134 -10.72 -8.85 6.32
CA GLU A 134 -11.13 -10.24 6.20
C GLU A 134 -12.44 -10.57 6.96
N HIS A 135 -12.83 -9.71 7.90
CA HIS A 135 -14.07 -9.86 8.67
C HIS A 135 -15.23 -9.00 8.14
N ASP A 136 -14.95 -8.15 7.16
CA ASP A 136 -15.94 -7.25 6.58
C ASP A 136 -16.63 -7.87 5.36
N ASP A 137 -17.90 -7.54 5.19
CA ASP A 137 -18.62 -7.83 3.95
C ASP A 137 -18.05 -7.00 2.80
N ALA A 138 -17.96 -7.61 1.61
CA ALA A 138 -17.38 -6.96 0.42
C ALA A 138 -18.09 -5.64 0.06
N ASN A 139 -19.42 -5.57 0.21
CA ASN A 139 -20.20 -4.36 -0.06
C ASN A 139 -19.80 -3.21 0.87
N ARG A 140 -19.61 -3.50 2.17
CA ARG A 140 -19.20 -2.49 3.16
C ARG A 140 -17.75 -2.08 2.99
N ALA A 141 -16.86 -2.99 2.64
CA ALA A 141 -15.48 -2.69 2.29
C ALA A 141 -15.37 -1.79 1.04
N LEU A 142 -16.20 -2.02 0.02
CA LEU A 142 -16.31 -1.17 -1.16
C LEU A 142 -16.73 0.26 -0.77
N MET A 143 -17.79 0.39 0.03
CA MET A 143 -18.25 1.71 0.51
C MET A 143 -17.16 2.41 1.33
N GLY A 144 -16.51 1.71 2.26
CA GLY A 144 -15.44 2.24 3.08
C GLY A 144 -14.23 2.71 2.28
N SER A 145 -13.78 1.93 1.30
CA SER A 145 -12.67 2.32 0.43
C SER A 145 -12.99 3.57 -0.40
N ASN A 146 -14.21 3.69 -0.90
CA ASN A 146 -14.69 4.87 -1.60
C ASN A 146 -14.75 6.11 -0.69
N MET A 147 -15.21 5.95 0.57
CA MET A 147 -15.30 7.04 1.55
C MET A 147 -13.90 7.56 1.97
N MET A 148 -12.90 6.70 2.11
CA MET A 148 -11.54 7.14 2.42
C MET A 148 -10.97 8.11 1.38
N ARG A 149 -11.34 7.96 0.12
CA ARG A 149 -10.91 8.87 -0.96
C ARG A 149 -11.61 10.23 -0.94
N GLN A 150 -12.65 10.39 -0.14
CA GLN A 150 -13.43 11.63 0.03
C GLN A 150 -13.07 12.37 1.31
N ALA A 151 -12.08 11.89 2.07
CA ALA A 151 -11.69 12.48 3.34
C ALA A 151 -11.15 13.90 3.15
N VAL A 152 -11.67 14.84 3.93
CA VAL A 152 -11.20 16.23 3.96
C VAL A 152 -10.14 16.37 5.03
N PRO A 153 -8.99 17.02 4.76
CA PRO A 153 -7.96 17.27 5.76
C PRO A 153 -8.52 18.03 6.97
N VAL A 154 -8.28 17.50 8.15
CA VAL A 154 -8.70 18.11 9.41
C VAL A 154 -7.60 19.02 9.96
N LEU A 155 -7.95 19.95 10.88
CA LEU A 155 -7.00 20.88 11.47
C LEU A 155 -5.88 20.16 12.25
N LYS A 156 -6.23 19.12 13.00
CA LYS A 156 -5.30 18.30 13.75
C LYS A 156 -5.58 16.84 13.41
N PRO A 157 -4.87 16.28 12.46
CA PRO A 157 -4.99 14.86 12.17
C PRO A 157 -4.40 14.03 13.31
N GLU A 158 -4.96 12.86 13.54
CA GLU A 158 -4.46 11.87 14.50
C GLU A 158 -4.30 10.54 13.80
N LYS A 159 -3.15 9.89 13.97
CA LYS A 159 -2.93 8.56 13.43
C LYS A 159 -3.92 7.56 14.03
N PRO A 160 -4.41 6.58 13.28
CA PRO A 160 -5.34 5.59 13.79
C PRO A 160 -4.68 4.74 14.88
N LEU A 161 -5.44 4.43 15.94
CA LEU A 161 -4.98 3.54 17.01
C LEU A 161 -4.85 2.09 16.53
N VAL A 162 -5.69 1.70 15.59
CA VAL A 162 -5.64 0.39 14.93
C VAL A 162 -5.45 0.62 13.43
N GLY A 163 -4.38 0.09 12.90
CA GLY A 163 -4.00 0.22 11.49
C GLY A 163 -3.46 -1.09 10.92
N THR A 164 -3.19 -1.09 9.64
CA THR A 164 -2.68 -2.26 8.91
C THR A 164 -1.15 -2.26 8.77
N GLY A 165 -0.48 -1.15 9.15
CA GLY A 165 0.95 -0.93 8.91
C GLY A 165 1.25 -0.40 7.50
N PHE A 166 0.27 -0.30 6.62
CA PHE A 166 0.43 0.23 5.28
C PHE A 166 0.40 1.77 5.23
N GLU A 167 -0.07 2.40 6.31
CA GLU A 167 -0.23 3.84 6.47
C GLU A 167 1.09 4.60 6.27
N THR A 168 2.19 4.07 6.78
CA THR A 168 3.52 4.69 6.66
C THR A 168 4.02 4.69 5.22
N ILE A 169 3.82 3.57 4.51
CA ILE A 169 4.21 3.44 3.10
C ILE A 169 3.39 4.41 2.24
N VAL A 170 2.08 4.45 2.46
CA VAL A 170 1.18 5.35 1.74
C VAL A 170 1.54 6.82 1.97
N ALA A 171 1.82 7.21 3.22
CA ALA A 171 2.22 8.58 3.55
C ALA A 171 3.54 8.96 2.88
N GLY A 172 4.55 8.10 2.89
CA GLY A 172 5.84 8.33 2.25
C GLY A 172 5.75 8.46 0.73
N ASP A 173 5.00 7.54 0.09
CA ASP A 173 4.90 7.47 -1.37
C ASP A 173 3.90 8.48 -1.96
N SER A 174 3.01 9.05 -1.16
CA SER A 174 1.97 9.99 -1.62
C SER A 174 2.51 11.32 -2.14
N GLY A 175 3.75 11.68 -1.78
CA GLY A 175 4.37 12.94 -2.15
C GLY A 175 3.87 14.16 -1.35
N VAL A 176 2.97 13.98 -0.36
CA VAL A 176 2.54 15.08 0.54
C VAL A 176 3.54 15.33 1.66
N CYS A 177 4.32 14.30 2.02
CA CYS A 177 5.41 14.38 2.99
C CYS A 177 6.72 14.77 2.30
N VAL A 178 7.60 15.40 3.05
CA VAL A 178 8.98 15.64 2.61
C VAL A 178 9.84 14.48 3.05
N VAL A 179 10.46 13.79 2.09
CA VAL A 179 11.28 12.59 2.30
C VAL A 179 12.74 12.89 2.02
N ALA A 180 13.64 12.34 2.84
CA ALA A 180 15.08 12.51 2.70
C ALA A 180 15.60 11.86 1.41
N LYS A 181 16.35 12.62 0.61
CA LYS A 181 16.97 12.18 -0.65
C LYS A 181 18.31 11.50 -0.44
N ASN A 182 19.00 11.82 0.65
CA ASN A 182 20.32 11.31 0.99
C ASN A 182 20.45 11.06 2.49
N ASN A 183 21.43 10.26 2.89
CA ASN A 183 21.80 10.14 4.30
C ASN A 183 22.50 11.41 4.78
N GLY A 184 22.18 11.87 5.99
CA GLY A 184 22.77 13.12 6.47
C GLY A 184 22.51 13.40 7.94
N ILE A 185 22.93 14.61 8.34
CA ILE A 185 22.66 15.16 9.66
C ILE A 185 21.94 16.49 9.48
N VAL A 186 20.88 16.69 10.22
CA VAL A 186 20.09 17.91 10.19
C VAL A 186 20.89 19.04 10.85
N GLU A 187 21.23 20.10 10.10
CA GLU A 187 21.98 21.25 10.59
C GLU A 187 21.09 22.39 11.05
N ASN A 188 20.02 22.63 10.32
CA ASN A 188 19.08 23.71 10.67
C ASN A 188 17.64 23.31 10.30
N VAL A 189 16.72 23.71 11.16
CA VAL A 189 15.26 23.51 10.97
C VAL A 189 14.55 24.80 11.32
N ASP A 190 13.78 25.30 10.37
CA ASP A 190 12.83 26.35 10.63
C ASP A 190 11.43 25.98 10.03
N ALA A 191 10.45 26.82 10.22
CA ALA A 191 9.10 26.54 9.75
C ALA A 191 8.99 26.45 8.22
N ALA A 192 9.93 27.03 7.49
CA ALA A 192 9.90 27.14 6.03
C ALA A 192 10.87 26.19 5.32
N ARG A 193 11.90 25.68 6.02
CA ARG A 193 12.94 24.85 5.41
C ARG A 193 13.65 23.95 6.44
N ILE A 194 14.21 22.87 5.91
CA ILE A 194 15.10 21.95 6.61
C ILE A 194 16.41 21.90 5.83
N VAL A 195 17.53 22.06 6.54
CA VAL A 195 18.89 22.03 5.96
C VAL A 195 19.59 20.79 6.47
N VAL A 196 20.03 19.94 5.58
CA VAL A 196 20.68 18.66 5.88
C VAL A 196 22.07 18.63 5.26
N ARG A 197 23.08 18.36 6.07
CA ARG A 197 24.43 18.07 5.58
C ARG A 197 24.52 16.59 5.20
N VAL A 198 24.79 16.33 3.92
CA VAL A 198 24.92 14.97 3.38
C VAL A 198 26.20 14.31 3.90
N THR A 199 26.08 13.06 4.38
CA THR A 199 27.22 12.30 4.94
C THR A 199 27.71 11.19 4.01
N ASP A 200 27.06 10.95 2.88
CA ASP A 200 27.46 9.90 1.95
C ASP A 200 28.75 10.25 1.19
N ALA A 201 29.74 9.37 1.32
CA ALA A 201 31.09 9.55 0.77
C ALA A 201 31.16 9.68 -0.77
N LYS A 202 30.12 9.27 -1.48
CA LYS A 202 30.06 9.35 -2.95
C LYS A 202 29.76 10.75 -3.49
N ASN A 203 29.19 11.64 -2.67
CA ASN A 203 28.83 13.01 -3.02
C ASN A 203 29.57 14.04 -2.14
N SER A 204 30.69 13.69 -1.54
CA SER A 204 31.37 14.42 -0.50
C SER A 204 32.19 15.60 -1.01
N ASN A 205 31.55 16.60 -1.58
CA ASN A 205 32.13 17.96 -1.56
C ASN A 205 31.07 18.87 -0.89
N ASN A 206 31.02 18.87 0.45
CA ASN A 206 30.14 19.75 1.24
C ASN A 206 28.69 19.87 0.70
N ALA A 207 28.14 18.77 0.24
CA ALA A 207 26.80 18.77 -0.32
C ALA A 207 25.79 19.00 0.81
N VAL A 208 24.97 20.00 0.64
CA VAL A 208 23.88 20.37 1.54
C VAL A 208 22.59 20.23 0.78
N ASP A 209 21.67 19.44 1.34
CA ASP A 209 20.31 19.34 0.83
C ASP A 209 19.41 20.35 1.56
N ILE A 210 18.71 21.17 0.81
CA ILE A 210 17.75 22.14 1.33
C ILE A 210 16.36 21.69 0.92
N TYR A 211 15.52 21.41 1.91
CA TYR A 211 14.11 21.05 1.72
C TYR A 211 13.23 22.24 2.09
N ASN A 212 12.61 22.86 1.10
CA ASN A 212 11.65 23.95 1.32
C ASN A 212 10.28 23.36 1.63
N LEU A 213 9.65 23.83 2.71
CA LEU A 213 8.35 23.38 3.16
C LEU A 213 7.24 24.24 2.59
N THR A 214 6.18 23.61 2.09
CA THR A 214 4.98 24.30 1.65
C THR A 214 4.19 24.78 2.86
N LYS A 215 3.91 26.07 2.94
CA LYS A 215 3.22 26.69 4.09
C LYS A 215 1.90 27.32 3.65
N TYR A 216 0.81 26.85 4.25
CA TYR A 216 -0.54 27.43 4.17
C TYR A 216 -0.99 27.80 2.75
N THR A 217 -0.68 26.94 1.78
CA THR A 217 -1.13 27.16 0.40
C THR A 217 -2.51 26.55 0.19
N ARG A 218 -3.23 27.10 -0.78
CA ARG A 218 -4.55 26.62 -1.16
C ARG A 218 -4.42 25.47 -2.16
N SER A 219 -5.14 24.35 -1.93
CA SER A 219 -5.29 23.26 -2.91
C SER A 219 -6.36 23.60 -3.97
N ASN A 220 -6.45 22.79 -5.02
CA ASN A 220 -7.50 22.90 -6.03
C ASN A 220 -8.92 22.73 -5.46
N GLN A 221 -9.05 21.99 -4.35
CA GLN A 221 -10.32 21.78 -3.65
C GLN A 221 -10.57 22.77 -2.52
N ASN A 222 -9.84 23.89 -2.47
CA ASN A 222 -9.94 24.92 -1.42
C ASN A 222 -9.55 24.44 -0.02
N THR A 223 -8.77 23.37 0.10
CA THR A 223 -8.22 22.88 1.36
C THR A 223 -6.84 23.45 1.61
N CYS A 224 -6.42 23.52 2.88
CA CYS A 224 -5.11 24.04 3.27
C CYS A 224 -4.03 22.97 3.09
N ILE A 225 -2.96 23.31 2.38
CA ILE A 225 -1.73 22.51 2.30
C ILE A 225 -0.69 23.15 3.21
N ASN A 226 -0.27 22.46 4.23
CA ASN A 226 0.75 22.90 5.17
C ASN A 226 1.66 21.74 5.55
N GLN A 227 2.96 21.97 5.52
CA GLN A 227 3.95 20.97 5.93
C GLN A 227 4.62 21.39 7.24
N ARG A 228 4.76 20.44 8.16
CA ARG A 228 5.38 20.65 9.49
C ARG A 228 6.62 19.78 9.63
N PRO A 229 7.77 20.32 10.04
CA PRO A 229 8.97 19.51 10.27
C PRO A 229 8.75 18.57 11.46
N LEU A 230 9.26 17.35 11.34
CA LEU A 230 9.30 16.33 12.39
C LEU A 230 10.66 16.23 13.05
N VAL A 231 11.72 16.60 12.32
CA VAL A 231 13.12 16.44 12.73
C VAL A 231 13.60 17.63 13.52
N SER A 232 14.60 17.39 14.37
CA SER A 232 15.29 18.40 15.16
C SER A 232 16.74 18.55 14.70
N VAL A 233 17.36 19.69 15.06
CA VAL A 233 18.78 19.94 14.74
C VAL A 233 19.66 18.89 15.43
N GLY A 234 20.56 18.28 14.68
CA GLY A 234 21.46 17.21 15.12
C GLY A 234 20.96 15.79 14.85
N ASP A 235 19.72 15.61 14.40
CA ASP A 235 19.18 14.29 14.06
C ASP A 235 19.93 13.67 12.87
N LYS A 236 20.20 12.37 12.98
CA LYS A 236 20.76 11.57 11.88
C LYS A 236 19.62 10.99 11.07
N ILE A 237 19.61 11.30 9.79
CA ILE A 237 18.59 10.84 8.86
C ILE A 237 19.18 9.88 7.82
N LYS A 238 18.35 8.98 7.34
CA LYS A 238 18.65 8.05 6.24
C LYS A 238 17.83 8.39 5.01
N PHE A 239 18.30 7.93 3.87
CA PHE A 239 17.52 7.95 2.64
C PHE A 239 16.14 7.30 2.87
N GLY A 240 15.07 8.00 2.50
CA GLY A 240 13.71 7.53 2.67
C GLY A 240 13.02 7.93 3.98
N ASP A 241 13.73 8.50 4.96
CA ASP A 241 13.11 9.00 6.19
C ASP A 241 12.20 10.20 5.92
N ILE A 242 11.07 10.27 6.61
CA ILE A 242 10.13 11.38 6.51
C ILE A 242 10.63 12.54 7.38
N LEU A 243 10.89 13.69 6.75
CA LEU A 243 11.41 14.89 7.39
C LEU A 243 10.31 15.85 7.84
N ALA A 244 9.22 15.91 7.09
CA ALA A 244 8.08 16.78 7.42
C ALA A 244 6.76 16.12 7.03
N ASP A 245 5.76 16.27 7.90
CA ASP A 245 4.39 15.84 7.66
C ASP A 245 3.66 16.80 6.73
N GLY A 246 2.88 16.22 5.80
CA GLY A 246 1.94 16.95 4.97
C GLY A 246 0.51 16.98 5.55
N PRO A 247 -0.46 17.44 4.76
CA PRO A 247 -1.87 17.35 5.14
C PRO A 247 -2.31 15.90 5.30
N SER A 248 -3.18 15.65 6.29
CA SER A 248 -3.69 14.29 6.61
C SER A 248 -2.60 13.26 6.93
N VAL A 249 -1.51 13.69 7.53
CA VAL A 249 -0.42 12.83 8.02
C VAL A 249 -0.07 13.23 9.44
N ASP A 250 0.20 12.24 10.29
CA ASP A 250 0.64 12.42 11.67
C ASP A 250 1.83 11.50 11.95
N ASN A 251 2.99 12.10 12.27
CA ASN A 251 4.25 11.41 12.52
C ASN A 251 4.65 10.40 11.41
N GLY A 252 4.46 10.80 10.15
CA GLY A 252 4.79 9.96 9.00
C GLY A 252 3.79 8.84 8.70
N GLU A 253 2.66 8.79 9.39
CA GLU A 253 1.59 7.82 9.14
C GLU A 253 0.35 8.54 8.59
N LEU A 254 -0.37 7.90 7.68
CA LEU A 254 -1.61 8.43 7.13
C LEU A 254 -2.66 8.61 8.24
N ALA A 255 -3.18 9.84 8.37
CA ALA A 255 -4.16 10.24 9.37
C ALA A 255 -5.30 11.01 8.70
N LEU A 256 -6.34 10.30 8.28
CA LEU A 256 -7.49 10.88 7.56
C LEU A 256 -8.48 11.62 8.46
N GLY A 257 -8.38 11.47 9.77
CA GLY A 257 -9.33 12.04 10.72
C GLY A 257 -8.78 12.10 12.14
N GLN A 258 -9.65 11.87 13.11
CA GLN A 258 -9.36 11.86 14.55
C GLN A 258 -9.92 10.61 15.21
N ASN A 259 -9.28 10.17 16.28
CA ASN A 259 -9.81 9.09 17.11
C ASN A 259 -10.92 9.63 18.02
N ILE A 260 -12.12 9.07 17.92
CA ILE A 260 -13.27 9.48 18.71
C ILE A 260 -13.74 8.33 19.61
N ARG A 261 -14.24 8.69 20.79
CA ARG A 261 -14.90 7.73 21.67
C ARG A 261 -16.36 7.57 21.24
N ILE A 262 -16.81 6.32 21.05
CA ILE A 262 -18.15 5.97 20.61
C ILE A 262 -18.82 5.13 21.70
N ALA A 263 -20.09 5.41 21.99
CA ALA A 263 -20.92 4.58 22.84
C ALA A 263 -22.07 3.99 21.99
N PHE A 264 -22.28 2.69 22.11
CA PHE A 264 -23.43 2.02 21.53
C PHE A 264 -24.54 1.98 22.57
N MET A 265 -25.58 2.77 22.38
CA MET A 265 -26.68 2.91 23.33
C MET A 265 -27.96 3.35 22.60
N PRO A 266 -29.16 3.05 23.16
CA PRO A 266 -30.36 3.66 22.65
C PRO A 266 -30.32 5.18 22.77
N TRP A 267 -30.69 5.88 21.73
CA TRP A 267 -30.78 7.34 21.70
C TRP A 267 -32.27 7.74 21.60
N ASN A 268 -32.92 8.05 22.73
CA ASN A 268 -34.36 8.28 22.89
C ASN A 268 -35.23 7.06 22.61
#